data_9e6b8ec859bd8fa98aa454a264de85de
#
_entry.id   9e6b8ec859bd8fa98aa454a264de85de
#
_cell.length_a   1.000
_cell.length_b   1.000
_cell.length_c   1.000
_cell.angle_alpha   90.00
_cell.angle_beta   90.00
_cell.angle_gamma   90.00
#
_symmetry.space_group_name_H-M   'P 1'
#
loop_
_entity.id
_entity.type
_entity.pdbx_description
1 polymer ?
#
loop_
_entity_poly.entity_id
_entity_poly.type
_entity_poly.pdbx_seq_one_letter_code
_entity_poly.pdbx_strand_id
1 'polypeptide(L)'
;AGTVMLVPVAAPDHPLAQAGNLRPGAARDHIQLVLTDRSPLTQGRDFAVQSPHTGRLADLGAKHALLREGIGWGNMPKPMVEPDLVAGTLVQLAMPEDTGGVYRFSAIHRSDAAPGPATSWLLDRFVELGSDDRPADV
;
A
#
# COMPACT_ATOMS: atom_id res chain seq x y z
N ALA A 1 15.27 3.28 8.30
CA ALA A 1 14.02 3.26 7.54
C ALA A 1 13.95 2.02 6.66
N GLY A 2 12.76 1.52 6.44
CA GLY A 2 12.50 0.38 5.59
C GLY A 2 11.74 0.78 4.33
N THR A 3 11.63 -0.14 3.38
CA THR A 3 10.82 0.02 2.19
C THR A 3 9.71 -1.03 2.17
N VAL A 4 8.60 -0.70 1.54
CA VAL A 4 7.51 -1.65 1.27
C VAL A 4 7.06 -1.52 -0.17
N MET A 5 6.82 -2.65 -0.80
CA MET A 5 6.21 -2.68 -2.14
C MET A 5 4.69 -2.66 -2.00
N LEU A 6 4.04 -1.75 -2.70
CA LEU A 6 2.60 -1.73 -2.85
C LEU A 6 2.21 -2.42 -4.15
N VAL A 7 1.16 -3.21 -4.10
CA VAL A 7 0.63 -3.93 -5.27
C VAL A 7 -0.88 -3.72 -5.38
N PRO A 8 -1.42 -3.51 -6.59
CA PRO A 8 -2.85 -3.40 -6.80
C PRO A 8 -3.50 -4.78 -6.67
N VAL A 9 -4.53 -4.86 -5.85
CA VAL A 9 -5.26 -6.11 -5.58
C VAL A 9 -6.77 -5.91 -5.61
N ALA A 10 -7.49 -6.98 -5.88
CA ALA A 10 -8.94 -7.08 -5.78
C ALA A 10 -9.34 -8.51 -5.44
N ALA A 11 -10.58 -8.72 -5.03
CA ALA A 11 -11.12 -10.05 -4.85
C ALA A 11 -11.18 -10.80 -6.19
N PRO A 12 -11.09 -12.14 -6.19
CA PRO A 12 -11.04 -12.93 -7.42
C PRO A 12 -12.30 -12.81 -8.29
N ASP A 13 -13.44 -12.50 -7.69
CA ASP A 13 -14.71 -12.27 -8.40
C ASP A 13 -14.90 -10.82 -8.87
N HIS A 14 -14.00 -9.93 -8.53
CA HIS A 14 -14.04 -8.54 -9.00
C HIS A 14 -13.83 -8.48 -10.53
N PRO A 15 -14.57 -7.61 -11.25
CA PRO A 15 -14.45 -7.52 -12.71
C PRO A 15 -13.03 -7.29 -13.23
N LEU A 16 -12.24 -6.48 -12.54
CA LEU A 16 -10.83 -6.25 -12.89
C LEU A 16 -9.97 -7.51 -12.76
N ALA A 17 -10.25 -8.36 -11.78
CA ALA A 17 -9.53 -9.61 -11.59
C ALA A 17 -9.89 -10.65 -12.66
N GLN A 18 -11.12 -10.64 -13.15
CA GLN A 18 -11.63 -11.56 -14.17
C GLN A 18 -11.30 -11.16 -15.60
N ALA A 19 -10.97 -9.90 -15.83
CA ALA A 19 -10.75 -9.36 -17.17
C ALA A 19 -9.46 -9.90 -17.87
N GLY A 20 -8.52 -10.49 -17.11
CA GLY A 20 -7.27 -11.00 -17.64
C GLY A 20 -6.33 -9.87 -18.07
N ASN A 21 -6.44 -9.43 -19.31
CA ASN A 21 -5.68 -8.29 -19.82
C ASN A 21 -6.46 -7.00 -19.62
N LEU A 22 -5.94 -6.14 -18.75
CA LEU A 22 -6.55 -4.84 -18.47
C LEU A 22 -6.12 -3.82 -19.52
N ARG A 23 -7.07 -3.07 -20.03
CA ARG A 23 -6.81 -1.94 -20.92
C ARG A 23 -6.42 -0.71 -20.11
N PRO A 24 -5.63 0.22 -20.67
CA PRO A 24 -5.40 1.51 -20.04
C PRO A 24 -6.72 2.19 -19.68
N GLY A 25 -6.83 2.65 -18.42
CA GLY A 25 -8.03 3.29 -17.93
C GLY A 25 -9.14 2.36 -17.45
N ALA A 26 -8.99 1.04 -17.52
CA ALA A 26 -10.00 0.08 -17.07
C ALA A 26 -10.38 0.26 -15.58
N ALA A 27 -9.44 0.63 -14.75
CA ALA A 27 -9.66 0.84 -13.32
C ALA A 27 -10.52 2.07 -13.00
N ARG A 28 -10.66 3.00 -13.93
CA ARG A 28 -11.42 4.26 -13.73
C ARG A 28 -12.91 4.05 -13.52
N ASP A 29 -13.46 2.95 -14.04
CA ASP A 29 -14.88 2.63 -13.94
C ASP A 29 -15.23 1.88 -12.63
N HIS A 30 -14.25 1.61 -11.80
CA HIS A 30 -14.40 0.85 -10.56
C HIS A 30 -13.94 1.67 -9.35
N ILE A 31 -14.55 1.40 -8.21
CA ILE A 31 -14.19 2.07 -6.96
C ILE A 31 -12.77 1.67 -6.56
N GLN A 32 -11.93 2.66 -6.39
CA GLN A 32 -10.61 2.50 -5.78
C GLN A 32 -10.67 2.83 -4.30
N LEU A 33 -10.27 1.89 -3.45
CA LEU A 33 -10.13 2.14 -2.02
C LEU A 33 -8.78 2.80 -1.74
N VAL A 34 -8.82 3.95 -1.13
CA VAL A 34 -7.65 4.81 -0.88
C VAL A 34 -7.51 5.03 0.61
N LEU A 35 -6.32 4.76 1.14
CA LEU A 35 -5.98 5.08 2.50
C LEU A 35 -5.71 6.57 2.62
N THR A 36 -6.47 7.25 3.48
CA THR A 36 -6.24 8.67 3.78
C THR A 36 -5.23 8.81 4.90
N ASP A 37 -4.34 9.78 4.77
CA ASP A 37 -3.44 10.15 5.85
C ASP A 37 -4.20 10.98 6.89
N ARG A 38 -3.97 10.68 8.16
CA ARG A 38 -4.49 11.44 9.30
C ARG A 38 -3.63 12.67 9.61
N SER A 39 -2.46 12.79 8.99
CA SER A 39 -1.55 13.89 9.21
C SER A 39 -2.02 15.15 8.47
N PRO A 40 -2.04 16.33 9.13
CA PRO A 40 -2.34 17.59 8.44
C PRO A 40 -1.26 17.96 7.41
N LEU A 41 -0.05 17.40 7.50
CA LEU A 41 1.06 17.67 6.58
C LEU A 41 0.80 17.15 5.17
N THR A 42 0.01 16.08 5.04
CA THR A 42 -0.31 15.44 3.76
C THR A 42 -1.79 15.56 3.42
N GLN A 43 -2.53 16.37 4.17
CA GLN A 43 -3.96 16.56 3.94
C GLN A 43 -4.24 17.04 2.51
N GLY A 44 -5.16 16.36 1.83
CA GLY A 44 -5.51 16.65 0.44
C GLY A 44 -4.56 16.04 -0.60
N ARG A 45 -3.55 15.29 -0.17
CA ARG A 45 -2.66 14.54 -1.08
C ARG A 45 -3.06 13.08 -1.14
N ASP A 46 -3.39 12.62 -2.32
CA ASP A 46 -3.68 11.22 -2.60
C ASP A 46 -2.56 10.65 -3.47
N PHE A 47 -2.06 9.48 -3.07
CA PHE A 47 -0.99 8.79 -3.78
C PHE A 47 -1.56 7.66 -4.64
N ALA A 48 -1.10 7.57 -5.89
CA ALA A 48 -1.45 6.52 -6.84
C ALA A 48 -2.97 6.37 -7.05
N VAL A 49 -3.71 7.48 -7.00
CA VAL A 49 -5.15 7.49 -7.28
C VAL A 49 -5.38 7.54 -8.78
N GLN A 50 -6.07 6.54 -9.30
CA GLN A 50 -6.34 6.40 -10.74
C GLN A 50 -7.81 6.40 -11.10
N SER A 51 -8.69 6.22 -10.13
CA SER A 51 -10.13 6.26 -10.36
C SER A 51 -10.74 7.56 -9.86
N PRO A 52 -11.67 8.16 -10.61
CA PRO A 52 -12.50 9.25 -10.10
C PRO A 52 -13.47 8.79 -9.00
N HIS A 53 -13.74 7.50 -8.93
CA HIS A 53 -14.59 6.89 -7.91
C HIS A 53 -13.70 6.30 -6.81
N THR A 54 -13.57 7.02 -5.70
CA THR A 54 -12.73 6.61 -4.58
C THR A 54 -13.56 6.36 -3.33
N GLY A 55 -13.24 5.27 -2.62
CA GLY A 55 -13.66 5.05 -1.24
C GLY A 55 -12.49 5.37 -0.31
N ARG A 56 -12.65 6.36 0.55
CA ARG A 56 -11.57 6.81 1.44
C ARG A 56 -11.70 6.17 2.81
N LEU A 57 -10.61 5.60 3.30
CA LEU A 57 -10.52 4.90 4.58
C LEU A 57 -9.28 5.38 5.33
N ALA A 58 -9.40 5.47 6.65
CA ALA A 58 -8.31 5.85 7.53
C ALA A 58 -7.63 4.65 8.21
N ASP A 59 -8.11 3.43 7.95
CA ASP A 59 -7.62 2.20 8.55
C ASP A 59 -7.25 1.17 7.47
N LEU A 60 -5.99 0.77 7.47
CA LEU A 60 -5.48 -0.22 6.51
C LEU A 60 -6.11 -1.60 6.70
N GLY A 61 -6.41 -2.00 7.93
CA GLY A 61 -7.10 -3.26 8.24
C GLY A 61 -8.52 -3.29 7.68
N ALA A 62 -9.25 -2.18 7.81
CA ALA A 62 -10.58 -2.04 7.22
C ALA A 62 -10.53 -2.09 5.69
N LYS A 63 -9.56 -1.42 5.08
CA LYS A 63 -9.32 -1.48 3.63
C LYS A 63 -9.08 -2.93 3.17
N HIS A 64 -8.24 -3.67 3.88
CA HIS A 64 -7.95 -5.06 3.60
C HIS A 64 -9.21 -5.93 3.66
N ALA A 65 -10.02 -5.77 4.71
CA ALA A 65 -11.28 -6.51 4.86
C ALA A 65 -12.26 -6.22 3.73
N LEU A 66 -12.44 -4.96 3.36
CA LEU A 66 -13.33 -4.56 2.27
C LEU A 66 -12.88 -5.10 0.91
N LEU A 67 -11.58 -5.11 0.65
CA LEU A 67 -11.03 -5.68 -0.59
C LEU A 67 -11.32 -7.18 -0.69
N ARG A 68 -11.21 -7.91 0.42
CA ARG A 68 -11.57 -9.34 0.47
C ARG A 68 -13.05 -9.59 0.19
N GLU A 69 -13.92 -8.67 0.60
CA GLU A 69 -15.37 -8.73 0.35
C GLU A 69 -15.75 -8.34 -1.09
N GLY A 70 -14.80 -8.01 -1.92
CA GLY A 70 -15.03 -7.63 -3.32
C GLY A 70 -15.44 -6.18 -3.51
N ILE A 71 -15.28 -5.34 -2.50
CA ILE A 71 -15.59 -3.91 -2.60
C ILE A 71 -14.40 -3.17 -3.19
N GLY A 72 -14.47 -2.90 -4.49
CA GLY A 72 -13.45 -2.13 -5.19
C GLY A 72 -12.11 -2.84 -5.33
N TRP A 73 -11.12 -2.07 -5.69
CA TRP A 73 -9.72 -2.48 -5.80
C TRP A 73 -8.83 -1.46 -5.08
N GLY A 74 -7.60 -1.79 -4.84
CA GLY A 74 -6.67 -0.84 -4.23
C GLY A 74 -5.26 -1.38 -4.10
N ASN A 75 -4.34 -0.47 -3.81
CA ASN A 75 -2.95 -0.81 -3.53
C ASN A 75 -2.80 -1.22 -2.07
N MET A 76 -2.13 -2.34 -1.84
CA MET A 76 -1.86 -2.88 -0.51
C MET A 76 -0.38 -3.23 -0.35
N PRO A 77 0.16 -3.14 0.87
CA PRO A 77 1.50 -3.64 1.14
C PRO A 77 1.59 -5.13 0.79
N LYS A 78 2.52 -5.49 -0.09
CA LYS A 78 2.67 -6.87 -0.55
C LYS A 78 2.84 -7.88 0.59
N PRO A 79 3.66 -7.62 1.62
CA PRO A 79 3.78 -8.54 2.75
C PRO A 79 2.47 -8.81 3.47
N MET A 80 1.58 -7.82 3.54
CA MET A 80 0.29 -7.95 4.21
C MET A 80 -0.70 -8.82 3.44
N VAL A 81 -0.67 -8.78 2.12
CA VAL A 81 -1.61 -9.51 1.24
C VAL A 81 -1.04 -10.79 0.66
N GLU A 82 0.24 -11.08 0.88
CA GLU A 82 0.87 -12.28 0.33
C GLU A 82 0.17 -13.57 0.74
N PRO A 83 -0.29 -13.77 2.00
CA PRO A 83 -1.11 -14.93 2.35
C PRO A 83 -2.41 -15.02 1.54
N ASP A 84 -3.04 -13.88 1.24
CA ASP A 84 -4.25 -13.83 0.43
C ASP A 84 -3.99 -14.20 -1.02
N LEU A 85 -2.86 -13.75 -1.57
CA LEU A 85 -2.45 -14.08 -2.95
C LEU A 85 -2.18 -15.59 -3.08
N VAL A 86 -1.55 -16.20 -2.09
CA VAL A 86 -1.33 -17.64 -2.04
C VAL A 86 -2.64 -18.41 -1.89
N ALA A 87 -3.52 -17.95 -1.01
CA ALA A 87 -4.81 -18.60 -0.76
C ALA A 87 -5.86 -18.34 -1.86
N GLY A 88 -5.64 -17.33 -2.71
CA GLY A 88 -6.59 -16.92 -3.75
C GLY A 88 -7.75 -16.07 -3.25
N THR A 89 -7.70 -15.54 -2.03
CA THR A 89 -8.71 -14.62 -1.49
C THR A 89 -8.56 -13.19 -2.02
N LEU A 90 -7.38 -12.85 -2.52
CA LEU A 90 -7.09 -11.65 -3.32
C LEU A 90 -6.26 -12.04 -4.53
N VAL A 91 -6.39 -11.25 -5.58
CA VAL A 91 -5.63 -11.40 -6.82
C VAL A 91 -4.87 -10.11 -7.10
N GLN A 92 -3.59 -10.24 -7.44
CA GLN A 92 -2.81 -9.10 -7.90
C GLN A 92 -3.24 -8.72 -9.32
N LEU A 93 -3.58 -7.45 -9.51
CA LEU A 93 -4.00 -6.94 -10.81
C LEU A 93 -2.79 -6.57 -11.65
N ALA A 94 -2.82 -6.96 -12.92
CA ALA A 94 -1.83 -6.56 -13.92
C ALA A 94 -2.26 -5.23 -14.55
N MET A 95 -2.06 -4.13 -13.81
CA MET A 95 -2.43 -2.80 -14.27
C MET A 95 -1.46 -2.32 -15.35
N PRO A 96 -1.97 -1.77 -16.48
CA PRO A 96 -1.09 -1.18 -17.50
C PRO A 96 -0.44 0.12 -17.01
N GLU A 97 -1.07 0.83 -16.08
CA GLU A 97 -0.51 1.99 -15.41
C GLU A 97 0.32 1.52 -14.22
N ASP A 98 1.40 2.22 -13.94
CA ASP A 98 2.23 1.97 -12.77
C ASP A 98 1.52 2.50 -11.51
N THR A 99 0.69 1.66 -10.91
CA THR A 99 -0.10 2.00 -9.72
C THR A 99 0.57 1.62 -8.42
N GLY A 100 1.45 0.66 -8.47
CA GLY A 100 2.21 0.20 -7.33
C GLY A 100 3.46 1.05 -7.10
N GLY A 101 4.37 0.52 -6.39
CA GLY A 101 5.67 1.14 -6.19
C GLY A 101 6.28 0.77 -4.87
N VAL A 102 7.51 1.21 -4.70
CA VAL A 102 8.26 1.05 -3.46
C VAL A 102 8.08 2.31 -2.63
N TYR A 103 7.54 2.15 -1.44
CA TYR A 103 7.40 3.23 -0.48
C TYR A 103 8.47 3.11 0.60
N ARG A 104 9.11 4.24 0.88
CA ARG A 104 10.12 4.32 1.92
C ARG A 104 9.49 4.80 3.21
N PHE A 105 9.70 4.07 4.28
CA PHE A 105 9.32 4.50 5.62
C PHE A 105 10.47 5.22 6.30
N SER A 106 10.13 6.28 7.02
CA SER A 106 11.07 7.01 7.87
C SER A 106 10.54 7.03 9.29
N ALA A 107 11.42 6.75 10.24
CA ALA A 107 11.11 6.96 11.65
C ALA A 107 11.18 8.44 11.97
N ILE A 108 10.13 8.98 12.55
CA ILE A 108 10.04 10.38 12.95
C ILE A 108 9.87 10.44 14.45
N HIS A 109 10.69 11.29 15.10
CA HIS A 109 10.55 11.59 16.51
C HIS A 109 10.56 13.10 16.75
N ARG A 110 10.16 13.52 17.93
CA ARG A 110 10.14 14.94 18.29
C ARG A 110 11.56 15.49 18.28
N SER A 111 11.75 16.66 17.71
CA SER A 111 13.05 17.33 17.64
C SER A 111 13.37 18.13 18.93
N ASP A 112 12.35 18.38 19.75
CA ASP A 112 12.46 19.17 20.99
C ASP A 112 12.91 18.34 22.21
N ALA A 113 13.06 17.04 22.06
CA ALA A 113 13.51 16.13 23.09
C ALA A 113 14.44 15.06 22.52
N ALA A 114 15.50 14.74 23.25
CA ALA A 114 16.36 13.60 22.91
C ALA A 114 15.57 12.29 23.05
N PRO A 115 15.74 11.33 22.13
CA PRO A 115 15.10 10.03 22.27
C PRO A 115 15.57 9.33 23.55
N GLY A 116 14.64 8.74 24.29
CA GLY A 116 14.97 7.88 25.42
C GLY A 116 15.67 6.59 25.00
N PRO A 117 16.21 5.80 25.95
CA PRO A 117 16.97 4.59 25.62
C PRO A 117 16.20 3.59 24.75
N ALA A 118 14.93 3.36 25.03
CA ALA A 118 14.09 2.45 24.24
C ALA A 118 13.86 2.97 22.82
N THR A 119 13.62 4.27 22.68
CA THR A 119 13.42 4.90 21.36
C THR A 119 14.71 4.88 20.55
N SER A 120 15.85 5.17 21.18
CA SER A 120 17.17 5.11 20.53
C SER A 120 17.47 3.69 20.05
N TRP A 121 17.24 2.69 20.87
CA TRP A 121 17.41 1.29 20.50
C TRP A 121 16.55 0.92 19.29
N LEU A 122 15.30 1.35 19.30
CA LEU A 122 14.36 1.08 18.20
C LEU A 122 14.79 1.76 16.89
N LEU A 123 15.26 3.02 16.97
CA LEU A 123 15.75 3.77 15.80
C LEU A 123 16.99 3.09 15.21
N ASP A 124 17.93 2.66 16.04
CA ASP A 124 19.12 1.93 15.60
C ASP A 124 18.73 0.61 14.93
N ARG A 125 17.76 -0.09 15.48
CA ARG A 125 17.24 -1.33 14.89
C ARG A 125 16.60 -1.11 13.52
N PHE A 126 15.85 -0.03 13.34
CA PHE A 126 15.27 0.31 12.02
C PHE A 126 16.34 0.67 11.01
N VAL A 127 17.43 1.32 11.41
CA VAL A 127 18.56 1.61 10.52
C VAL A 127 19.26 0.32 10.08
N GLU A 128 19.50 -0.61 11.00
CA GLU A 128 20.08 -1.92 10.69
C GLU A 128 19.22 -2.69 9.69
N LEU A 129 17.90 -2.81 9.95
CA LEU A 129 16.97 -3.51 9.06
C LEU A 129 16.84 -2.84 7.69
N GLY A 130 16.92 -1.51 7.63
CA GLY A 130 16.87 -0.76 6.38
C GLY A 130 18.13 -0.85 5.53
N SER A 131 19.26 -1.22 6.11
CA SER A 131 20.52 -1.42 5.36
C SER A 131 20.57 -2.77 4.63
N ASP A 132 19.81 -3.75 5.08
CA ASP A 132 19.70 -5.06 4.41
C ASP A 132 18.84 -5.02 3.15
N ASP A 133 18.05 -3.97 2.97
CA ASP A 133 17.08 -3.81 1.88
C ASP A 133 17.63 -2.96 0.71
N ARG A 134 18.94 -2.77 0.66
CA ARG A 134 19.57 -2.18 -0.53
C ARG A 134 19.54 -3.18 -1.66
N PRO A 135 18.96 -2.82 -2.82
CA PRO A 135 19.18 -3.64 -4.00
C PRO A 135 20.69 -3.74 -4.20
N ALA A 136 21.15 -4.96 -4.41
CA ALA A 136 22.53 -5.18 -4.82
C ALA A 136 22.75 -4.30 -6.07
N ASP A 137 23.68 -3.35 -5.96
CA ASP A 137 24.12 -2.56 -7.10
C ASP A 137 24.60 -3.52 -8.18
N VAL A 138 23.83 -3.58 -9.23
CA VAL A 138 24.21 -4.33 -10.43
C VAL A 138 25.00 -3.40 -11.32
#